data_9b78a0ae492887ee57b210f83ee1205f
#
_entry.id   9b78a0ae492887ee57b210f83ee1205f
#
_cell.length_a   1.000
_cell.length_b   1.000
_cell.length_c   1.000
_cell.angle_alpha   90.00
_cell.angle_beta   90.00
_cell.angle_gamma   90.00
#
_symmetry.space_group_name_H-M   'P 1'
#
loop_
_entity.id
_entity.type
_entity.pdbx_description
1 polymer ?
#
loop_
_entity_poly.entity_id
_entity_poly.type
_entity_poly.pdbx_seq_one_letter_code
_entity_poly.pdbx_strand_id
1 'polypeptide(L)'
;MSETAAAAPTPSSLETPLARAAAVAVPAADDLAGRFPLTPGLSAVSDAERTQALTDLHFGSVFTDHMAHARWTRGVGWTDHEVTAYRDLTMSPAAAVLHYGQEIFEGIKAYRHADGSIWTFRPRYNAARLNVSARRLALPELPEEDFVASLVDLVRADAQWVPSGQGESLYLRPFAFASAAFLGVRAADVVDYYVIASPSGAYFTGGLKPISIWVSQSYHRAGRGGTGFAKTGGNYASSLLPQEEAAAKGCDQVCFLDDVTERNLEELGGMNIMVVDDDGTVRTPRLTGTILEGSTRSAIIRLLTDAGRRVVEDTITLEGLLEDIGSGRVREVFACGTAAVVVPL
;
A
#
# COMPACT_ATOMS: atom_id res chain seq x y z
N MET A 1 -22.34 32.31 24.35
CA MET A 1 -22.45 32.10 22.91
C MET A 1 -21.11 31.56 22.46
N SER A 2 -21.00 30.26 22.28
CA SER A 2 -19.80 29.59 21.84
C SER A 2 -19.87 29.56 20.30
N GLU A 3 -19.01 30.35 19.62
CA GLU A 3 -18.79 30.23 18.21
C GLU A 3 -18.12 28.88 17.93
N THR A 4 -18.87 27.95 17.39
CA THR A 4 -18.31 26.76 16.76
C THR A 4 -17.55 27.22 15.53
N ALA A 5 -16.23 27.32 15.64
CA ALA A 5 -15.37 27.53 14.49
C ALA A 5 -15.64 26.42 13.47
N ALA A 6 -16.19 26.79 12.31
CA ALA A 6 -16.37 25.87 11.20
C ALA A 6 -15.00 25.28 10.85
N ALA A 7 -14.89 23.95 10.90
CA ALA A 7 -13.67 23.28 10.48
C ALA A 7 -13.36 23.68 9.04
N ALA A 8 -12.12 24.07 8.78
CA ALA A 8 -11.65 24.38 7.43
C ALA A 8 -11.98 23.19 6.50
N PRO A 9 -12.42 23.43 5.26
CA PRO A 9 -12.74 22.37 4.33
C PRO A 9 -11.52 21.48 4.14
N THR A 10 -11.69 20.18 4.32
CA THR A 10 -10.64 19.18 4.05
C THR A 10 -10.29 19.28 2.57
N PRO A 11 -9.01 19.48 2.21
CA PRO A 11 -8.62 19.55 0.80
C PRO A 11 -9.03 18.28 0.07
N SER A 12 -9.48 18.42 -1.18
CA SER A 12 -9.77 17.28 -2.06
C SER A 12 -8.56 16.35 -2.14
N SER A 13 -8.77 15.04 -2.23
CA SER A 13 -7.69 14.06 -2.46
C SER A 13 -6.89 14.31 -3.75
N LEU A 14 -7.38 15.15 -4.65
CA LEU A 14 -6.63 15.59 -5.84
C LEU A 14 -5.56 16.65 -5.53
N GLU A 15 -5.64 17.27 -4.36
CA GLU A 15 -4.74 18.37 -3.93
C GLU A 15 -3.82 17.98 -2.78
N THR A 16 -3.86 16.73 -2.33
CA THR A 16 -2.99 16.25 -1.26
C THR A 16 -1.51 16.29 -1.70
N PRO A 17 -0.57 16.33 -0.76
CA PRO A 17 0.85 16.21 -1.07
C PRO A 17 1.17 14.95 -1.90
N LEU A 18 0.49 13.82 -1.63
CA LEU A 18 0.68 12.59 -2.39
C LEU A 18 0.19 12.69 -3.83
N ALA A 19 -0.98 13.30 -4.04
CA ALA A 19 -1.51 13.54 -5.38
C ALA A 19 -0.60 14.47 -6.19
N ARG A 20 -0.03 15.51 -5.57
CA ARG A 20 0.95 16.41 -6.19
C ARG A 20 2.24 15.69 -6.54
N ALA A 21 2.78 14.88 -5.63
CA ALA A 21 3.97 14.07 -5.90
C ALA A 21 3.78 13.14 -7.11
N ALA A 22 2.60 12.53 -7.23
CA ALA A 22 2.26 11.67 -8.36
C ALA A 22 2.14 12.41 -9.70
N ALA A 23 1.91 13.70 -9.69
CA ALA A 23 1.85 14.55 -10.89
C ALA A 23 3.24 14.99 -11.38
N VAL A 24 4.27 14.84 -10.55
CA VAL A 24 5.66 15.13 -10.95
C VAL A 24 6.18 14.01 -11.85
N ALA A 25 6.80 14.38 -12.96
CA ALA A 25 7.41 13.42 -13.86
C ALA A 25 8.46 12.56 -13.14
N VAL A 26 8.42 11.25 -13.37
CA VAL A 26 9.46 10.33 -12.91
C VAL A 26 10.63 10.48 -13.88
N PRO A 27 11.90 10.57 -13.40
CA PRO A 27 13.07 10.48 -14.27
C PRO A 27 13.03 9.19 -15.11
N ALA A 28 13.64 9.20 -16.28
CA ALA A 28 13.76 7.98 -17.06
C ALA A 28 14.45 6.88 -16.25
N ALA A 29 14.06 5.62 -16.47
CA ALA A 29 14.65 4.50 -15.73
C ALA A 29 16.17 4.42 -15.93
N ASP A 30 16.69 4.83 -17.09
CA ASP A 30 18.14 4.88 -17.37
C ASP A 30 18.86 5.95 -16.56
N ASP A 31 18.20 7.06 -16.22
CA ASP A 31 18.78 8.13 -15.38
C ASP A 31 18.88 7.73 -13.91
N LEU A 32 18.09 6.76 -13.49
CA LEU A 32 18.03 6.26 -12.11
C LEU A 32 18.86 4.98 -11.93
N ALA A 33 19.15 4.26 -13.00
CA ALA A 33 19.83 2.97 -12.96
C ALA A 33 21.25 3.07 -12.37
N GLY A 34 21.60 2.04 -11.59
CA GLY A 34 22.91 1.92 -10.95
C GLY A 34 23.05 2.71 -9.63
N ARG A 35 22.00 3.35 -9.15
CA ARG A 35 22.01 3.91 -7.78
C ARG A 35 22.01 2.81 -6.72
N PHE A 36 21.44 1.65 -7.05
CA PHE A 36 21.51 0.41 -6.27
C PHE A 36 22.26 -0.62 -7.11
N PRO A 37 23.59 -0.59 -7.13
CA PRO A 37 24.38 -1.47 -7.97
C PRO A 37 24.17 -2.95 -7.58
N LEU A 38 24.09 -3.81 -8.59
CA LEU A 38 24.02 -5.26 -8.37
C LEU A 38 25.34 -5.76 -7.80
N THR A 39 25.29 -6.43 -6.65
CA THR A 39 26.46 -7.07 -6.03
C THR A 39 27.05 -8.13 -6.97
N PRO A 40 28.35 -8.09 -7.31
CA PRO A 40 28.93 -9.05 -8.23
C PRO A 40 28.91 -10.49 -7.72
N GLY A 41 28.78 -11.47 -8.64
CA GLY A 41 28.94 -12.89 -8.35
C GLY A 41 27.74 -13.54 -7.66
N LEU A 42 26.57 -12.90 -7.66
CA LEU A 42 25.34 -13.52 -7.18
C LEU A 42 24.89 -14.63 -8.14
N SER A 43 24.38 -15.73 -7.57
CA SER A 43 23.79 -16.82 -8.33
C SER A 43 22.28 -16.62 -8.40
N ALA A 44 21.71 -16.67 -9.60
CA ALA A 44 20.28 -16.76 -9.83
C ALA A 44 19.86 -18.24 -9.89
N VAL A 45 18.58 -18.52 -9.62
CA VAL A 45 18.01 -19.85 -9.88
C VAL A 45 18.05 -20.17 -11.38
N SER A 46 18.04 -21.46 -11.72
CA SER A 46 18.02 -21.88 -13.12
C SER A 46 16.72 -21.45 -13.82
N ASP A 47 16.75 -21.33 -15.16
CA ASP A 47 15.56 -21.04 -15.97
C ASP A 47 14.45 -22.07 -15.75
N ALA A 48 14.81 -23.34 -15.53
CA ALA A 48 13.85 -24.41 -15.26
C ALA A 48 13.14 -24.21 -13.91
N GLU A 49 13.87 -23.92 -12.84
CA GLU A 49 13.32 -23.65 -11.52
C GLU A 49 12.43 -22.41 -11.53
N ARG A 50 12.87 -21.33 -12.19
CA ARG A 50 12.07 -20.12 -12.33
C ARG A 50 10.79 -20.36 -13.12
N THR A 51 10.87 -21.09 -14.24
CA THR A 51 9.70 -21.45 -15.05
C THR A 51 8.71 -22.26 -14.21
N GLN A 52 9.18 -23.22 -13.43
CA GLN A 52 8.34 -24.00 -12.52
C GLN A 52 7.68 -23.11 -11.47
N ALA A 53 8.41 -22.17 -10.87
CA ALA A 53 7.91 -21.26 -9.85
C ALA A 53 6.83 -20.30 -10.41
N LEU A 54 6.89 -19.96 -11.70
CA LEU A 54 5.92 -19.11 -12.38
C LEU A 54 4.65 -19.85 -12.85
N THR A 55 4.54 -21.18 -12.66
CA THR A 55 3.42 -21.97 -13.16
C THR A 55 2.15 -21.83 -12.32
N ASP A 56 2.29 -21.64 -11.02
CA ASP A 56 1.17 -21.52 -10.08
C ASP A 56 1.41 -20.38 -9.10
N LEU A 57 1.03 -19.19 -9.53
CA LEU A 57 1.33 -17.95 -8.84
C LEU A 57 0.30 -17.60 -7.78
N HIS A 58 0.67 -17.72 -6.52
CA HIS A 58 -0.06 -17.20 -5.37
C HIS A 58 0.61 -15.94 -4.83
N PHE A 59 -0.21 -14.99 -4.36
CA PHE A 59 0.30 -13.72 -3.83
C PHE A 59 1.25 -13.94 -2.64
N GLY A 60 2.51 -13.47 -2.76
CA GLY A 60 3.49 -13.44 -1.67
C GLY A 60 4.06 -14.80 -1.26
N SER A 61 3.95 -15.85 -2.09
CA SER A 61 4.44 -17.21 -1.77
C SER A 61 5.78 -17.55 -2.42
N VAL A 62 6.11 -16.91 -3.54
CA VAL A 62 7.36 -17.07 -4.27
C VAL A 62 8.10 -15.73 -4.29
N PHE A 63 9.41 -15.74 -4.07
CA PHE A 63 10.23 -14.54 -4.12
C PHE A 63 11.27 -14.65 -5.23
N THR A 64 11.72 -13.49 -5.76
CA THR A 64 12.72 -13.42 -6.80
C THR A 64 14.13 -13.65 -6.24
N ASP A 65 15.14 -13.71 -7.13
CA ASP A 65 16.53 -14.02 -6.74
C ASP A 65 17.20 -12.92 -5.90
N HIS A 66 16.73 -11.68 -6.04
CA HIS A 66 17.41 -10.54 -5.45
C HIS A 66 16.48 -9.67 -4.59
N MET A 67 17.09 -8.79 -3.79
CA MET A 67 16.44 -7.74 -3.03
C MET A 67 17.29 -6.47 -3.08
N ALA A 68 16.66 -5.30 -3.09
CA ALA A 68 17.36 -4.04 -2.92
C ALA A 68 17.52 -3.71 -1.44
N HIS A 69 18.61 -3.04 -1.06
CA HIS A 69 18.91 -2.66 0.32
C HIS A 69 19.54 -1.27 0.37
N ALA A 70 19.25 -0.52 1.44
CA ALA A 70 19.97 0.67 1.86
C ALA A 70 19.89 0.79 3.39
N ARG A 71 20.91 1.38 4.01
CA ARG A 71 20.98 1.60 5.45
C ARG A 71 21.10 3.07 5.77
N TRP A 72 20.31 3.52 6.73
CA TRP A 72 20.46 4.85 7.32
C TRP A 72 21.07 4.77 8.70
N THR A 73 22.01 5.66 8.96
CA THR A 73 22.62 5.84 10.29
C THR A 73 22.54 7.31 10.69
N ARG A 74 22.12 7.57 11.92
CA ARG A 74 22.03 8.95 12.46
C ARG A 74 23.37 9.66 12.36
N GLY A 75 23.35 10.87 11.77
CA GLY A 75 24.54 11.68 11.55
C GLY A 75 25.37 11.32 10.31
N VAL A 76 25.03 10.22 9.64
CA VAL A 76 25.69 9.80 8.38
C VAL A 76 24.73 9.96 7.18
N GLY A 77 23.47 9.52 7.34
CA GLY A 77 22.49 9.48 6.27
C GLY A 77 22.33 8.08 5.68
N TRP A 78 21.79 7.99 4.47
CA TRP A 78 21.60 6.76 3.71
C TRP A 78 22.89 6.31 3.03
N THR A 79 23.25 5.04 3.22
CA THR A 79 24.45 4.37 2.68
C THR A 79 24.07 2.94 2.24
N ASP A 80 25.07 2.17 1.81
CA ASP A 80 24.95 0.73 1.49
C ASP A 80 23.85 0.44 0.43
N HIS A 81 23.69 1.33 -0.54
CA HIS A 81 22.76 1.13 -1.64
C HIS A 81 23.25 -0.03 -2.52
N GLU A 82 22.49 -1.12 -2.55
CA GLU A 82 22.83 -2.31 -3.34
C GLU A 82 21.59 -3.10 -3.76
N VAL A 83 21.72 -3.90 -4.82
CA VAL A 83 20.88 -5.06 -5.10
C VAL A 83 21.70 -6.30 -4.77
N THR A 84 21.21 -7.10 -3.83
CA THR A 84 21.90 -8.29 -3.29
C THR A 84 21.02 -9.53 -3.40
N ALA A 85 21.56 -10.72 -3.11
CA ALA A 85 20.78 -11.95 -3.13
C ALA A 85 19.61 -11.87 -2.11
N TYR A 86 18.44 -12.38 -2.50
CA TYR A 86 17.33 -12.61 -1.56
C TYR A 86 17.77 -13.63 -0.50
N ARG A 87 17.66 -13.26 0.76
CA ARG A 87 18.07 -14.10 1.91
C ARG A 87 17.37 -13.68 3.19
N ASP A 88 17.41 -14.53 4.20
CA ASP A 88 16.96 -14.19 5.54
C ASP A 88 17.75 -13.01 6.11
N LEU A 89 17.05 -12.16 6.85
CA LEU A 89 17.65 -11.01 7.53
C LEU A 89 18.15 -11.45 8.92
N THR A 90 19.44 -11.20 9.18
CA THR A 90 20.00 -11.42 10.51
C THR A 90 19.94 -10.13 11.32
N MET A 91 19.28 -10.15 12.46
CA MET A 91 19.16 -9.00 13.34
C MET A 91 19.31 -9.38 14.81
N SER A 92 19.70 -8.40 15.64
CA SER A 92 19.72 -8.58 17.10
C SER A 92 18.31 -8.84 17.63
N PRO A 93 18.12 -9.75 18.61
CA PRO A 93 16.84 -9.89 19.29
C PRO A 93 16.38 -8.62 20.02
N ALA A 94 17.29 -7.66 20.27
CA ALA A 94 16.97 -6.35 20.82
C ALA A 94 16.68 -5.29 19.73
N ALA A 95 16.54 -5.68 18.45
CA ALA A 95 16.18 -4.74 17.41
C ALA A 95 14.84 -4.07 17.72
N ALA A 96 14.78 -2.75 17.65
CA ALA A 96 13.62 -1.96 18.10
C ALA A 96 12.32 -2.34 17.39
N VAL A 97 12.40 -2.75 16.11
CA VAL A 97 11.24 -3.20 15.33
C VAL A 97 10.51 -4.37 15.99
N LEU A 98 11.24 -5.31 16.62
CA LEU A 98 10.67 -6.50 17.27
C LEU A 98 9.86 -6.18 18.52
N HIS A 99 10.10 -5.03 19.14
CA HIS A 99 9.47 -4.62 20.41
C HIS A 99 8.46 -3.49 20.24
N TYR A 100 8.68 -2.58 19.30
CA TYR A 100 7.91 -1.35 19.18
C TYR A 100 7.22 -1.19 17.81
N GLY A 101 7.38 -2.16 16.90
CA GLY A 101 6.76 -2.09 15.57
C GLY A 101 7.13 -0.83 14.78
N GLN A 102 8.34 -0.27 14.99
CA GLN A 102 8.82 0.90 14.27
C GLN A 102 9.24 0.48 12.86
N GLU A 103 8.24 0.29 11.99
CA GLU A 103 8.39 -0.13 10.61
C GLU A 103 7.29 0.45 9.72
N ILE A 104 7.57 0.54 8.42
CA ILE A 104 6.67 1.02 7.39
C ILE A 104 6.87 0.22 6.12
N PHE A 105 5.84 0.14 5.28
CA PHE A 105 5.96 -0.59 4.03
C PHE A 105 5.13 0.03 2.90
N GLU A 106 5.44 -0.39 1.68
CA GLU A 106 4.70 -0.03 0.48
C GLU A 106 4.36 -1.27 -0.34
N GLY A 107 3.50 -1.08 -1.33
CA GLY A 107 3.17 -2.10 -2.31
C GLY A 107 2.94 -1.45 -3.66
N ILE A 108 3.67 -1.93 -4.66
CA ILE A 108 3.58 -1.47 -6.04
C ILE A 108 3.75 -2.68 -6.96
N LYS A 109 3.20 -2.61 -8.17
CA LYS A 109 3.29 -3.69 -9.15
C LYS A 109 4.10 -3.25 -10.37
N ALA A 110 4.89 -4.17 -10.91
CA ALA A 110 5.52 -4.06 -12.22
C ALA A 110 4.83 -5.02 -13.20
N TYR A 111 4.50 -4.51 -14.37
CA TYR A 111 3.77 -5.22 -15.42
C TYR A 111 4.60 -5.34 -16.67
N ARG A 112 4.68 -6.54 -17.25
CA ARG A 112 5.27 -6.75 -18.56
C ARG A 112 4.22 -6.52 -19.65
N HIS A 113 4.52 -5.61 -20.57
CA HIS A 113 3.70 -5.31 -21.73
C HIS A 113 4.03 -6.24 -22.90
N ALA A 114 3.16 -6.28 -23.90
CA ALA A 114 3.31 -7.14 -25.07
C ALA A 114 4.59 -6.86 -25.92
N ASP A 115 5.11 -5.63 -25.85
CA ASP A 115 6.37 -5.23 -26.48
C ASP A 115 7.61 -5.62 -25.65
N GLY A 116 7.43 -6.29 -24.50
CA GLY A 116 8.48 -6.70 -23.57
C GLY A 116 8.90 -5.63 -22.58
N SER A 117 8.43 -4.40 -22.70
CA SER A 117 8.72 -3.33 -21.73
C SER A 117 8.07 -3.62 -20.38
N ILE A 118 8.68 -3.13 -19.29
CA ILE A 118 8.18 -3.32 -17.92
C ILE A 118 7.87 -1.95 -17.32
N TRP A 119 6.66 -1.82 -16.80
CA TRP A 119 6.14 -0.55 -16.27
C TRP A 119 5.61 -0.68 -14.86
N THR A 120 5.78 0.39 -14.06
CA THR A 120 5.14 0.57 -12.76
C THR A 120 4.15 1.73 -12.84
N PHE A 121 3.11 1.69 -12.01
CA PHE A 121 2.09 2.74 -11.98
C PHE A 121 2.33 3.72 -10.85
N ARG A 122 2.55 5.00 -11.16
CA ARG A 122 2.68 6.13 -10.22
C ARG A 122 3.69 5.90 -9.06
N PRO A 123 4.95 5.48 -9.32
CA PRO A 123 5.89 5.12 -8.26
C PRO A 123 6.23 6.28 -7.31
N ARG A 124 6.18 7.54 -7.75
CA ARG A 124 6.36 8.70 -6.89
C ARG A 124 5.27 8.85 -5.82
N TYR A 125 4.04 8.42 -6.11
CA TYR A 125 2.99 8.38 -5.09
C TYR A 125 3.39 7.48 -3.91
N ASN A 126 3.90 6.29 -4.22
CA ASN A 126 4.37 5.35 -3.21
C ASN A 126 5.60 5.88 -2.45
N ALA A 127 6.55 6.50 -3.15
CA ALA A 127 7.72 7.14 -2.54
C ALA A 127 7.31 8.22 -1.53
N ALA A 128 6.45 9.14 -1.94
CA ALA A 128 5.93 10.20 -1.07
C ALA A 128 5.14 9.63 0.13
N ARG A 129 4.35 8.56 -0.08
CA ARG A 129 3.57 7.93 0.98
C ARG A 129 4.45 7.15 1.96
N LEU A 130 5.52 6.50 1.50
CA LEU A 130 6.54 5.94 2.38
C LEU A 130 7.09 7.01 3.32
N ASN A 131 7.40 8.21 2.81
CA ASN A 131 7.91 9.33 3.59
C ASN A 131 6.87 9.92 4.55
N VAL A 132 5.59 9.96 4.17
CA VAL A 132 4.50 10.30 5.11
C VAL A 132 4.46 9.30 6.28
N SER A 133 4.58 8.01 5.99
CA SER A 133 4.62 6.95 7.00
C SER A 133 5.90 7.05 7.85
N ALA A 134 7.06 7.32 7.24
CA ALA A 134 8.33 7.49 7.93
C ALA A 134 8.27 8.63 8.96
N ARG A 135 7.78 9.81 8.57
CA ARG A 135 7.59 10.94 9.49
C ARG A 135 6.71 10.58 10.67
N ARG A 136 5.60 9.86 10.44
CA ARG A 136 4.69 9.46 11.52
C ARG A 136 5.34 8.51 12.52
N LEU A 137 6.20 7.61 12.07
CA LEU A 137 6.87 6.60 12.90
C LEU A 137 8.26 7.06 13.39
N ALA A 138 8.63 8.33 13.18
CA ALA A 138 9.96 8.86 13.52
C ALA A 138 11.11 8.05 12.87
N LEU A 139 10.88 7.58 11.63
CA LEU A 139 11.89 7.00 10.75
C LEU A 139 12.45 8.08 9.81
N PRO A 140 13.68 7.91 9.29
CA PRO A 140 14.24 8.81 8.29
C PRO A 140 13.47 8.75 6.98
N GLU A 141 13.32 9.89 6.33
CA GLU A 141 12.79 9.93 4.96
C GLU A 141 13.83 9.39 3.97
N LEU A 142 13.39 8.57 3.03
CA LEU A 142 14.21 8.12 1.91
C LEU A 142 13.99 9.10 0.75
N PRO A 143 15.06 9.59 0.07
CA PRO A 143 14.88 10.38 -1.15
C PRO A 143 13.97 9.67 -2.15
N GLU A 144 12.96 10.37 -2.70
CA GLU A 144 11.99 9.77 -3.62
C GLU A 144 12.66 9.13 -4.85
N GLU A 145 13.75 9.72 -5.32
CA GLU A 145 14.52 9.16 -6.43
C GLU A 145 15.22 7.86 -6.06
N ASP A 146 15.73 7.73 -4.82
CA ASP A 146 16.35 6.49 -4.36
C ASP A 146 15.30 5.38 -4.19
N PHE A 147 14.08 5.75 -3.71
CA PHE A 147 12.96 4.81 -3.71
C PHE A 147 12.67 4.28 -5.12
N VAL A 148 12.55 5.16 -6.11
CA VAL A 148 12.25 4.73 -7.49
C VAL A 148 13.43 3.96 -8.09
N ALA A 149 14.68 4.40 -7.83
CA ALA A 149 15.89 3.72 -8.29
C ALA A 149 15.98 2.28 -7.75
N SER A 150 15.66 2.07 -6.47
CA SER A 150 15.65 0.73 -5.87
C SER A 150 14.68 -0.23 -6.59
N LEU A 151 13.53 0.28 -7.06
CA LEU A 151 12.58 -0.50 -7.87
C LEU A 151 13.15 -0.79 -9.26
N VAL A 152 13.74 0.22 -9.90
CA VAL A 152 14.33 0.08 -11.26
C VAL A 152 15.45 -0.94 -11.26
N ASP A 153 16.39 -0.82 -10.35
CA ASP A 153 17.57 -1.68 -10.32
C ASP A 153 17.21 -3.12 -9.93
N LEU A 154 16.28 -3.31 -8.96
CA LEU A 154 15.79 -4.64 -8.62
C LEU A 154 15.03 -5.29 -9.79
N VAL A 155 14.11 -4.57 -10.43
CA VAL A 155 13.34 -5.10 -11.57
C VAL A 155 14.25 -5.41 -12.76
N ARG A 156 15.33 -4.65 -12.98
CA ARG A 156 16.33 -4.96 -14.01
C ARG A 156 17.09 -6.23 -13.70
N ALA A 157 17.51 -6.43 -12.44
CA ALA A 157 18.19 -7.65 -12.01
C ALA A 157 17.29 -8.88 -12.17
N ASP A 158 16.02 -8.75 -11.85
CA ASP A 158 15.02 -9.83 -11.83
C ASP A 158 14.00 -9.74 -12.97
N ALA A 159 14.37 -9.15 -14.11
CA ALA A 159 13.44 -8.93 -15.21
C ALA A 159 12.74 -10.23 -15.67
N GLN A 160 13.45 -11.37 -15.65
CA GLN A 160 12.88 -12.67 -16.04
C GLN A 160 11.79 -13.20 -15.09
N TRP A 161 11.71 -12.66 -13.87
CA TRP A 161 10.67 -12.99 -12.89
C TRP A 161 9.36 -12.23 -13.10
N VAL A 162 9.35 -11.19 -13.96
CA VAL A 162 8.12 -10.44 -14.26
C VAL A 162 7.25 -11.29 -15.19
N PRO A 163 6.11 -11.81 -14.72
CA PRO A 163 5.27 -12.67 -15.53
C PRO A 163 4.57 -11.87 -16.65
N SER A 164 4.06 -12.57 -17.66
CA SER A 164 3.44 -11.97 -18.85
C SER A 164 1.99 -12.40 -19.08
N GLY A 165 1.43 -13.22 -18.20
CA GLY A 165 0.04 -13.65 -18.27
C GLY A 165 -0.95 -12.52 -17.97
N GLN A 166 -2.18 -12.67 -18.45
CA GLN A 166 -3.21 -11.67 -18.25
C GLN A 166 -3.55 -11.52 -16.74
N GLY A 167 -3.43 -10.30 -16.21
CA GLY A 167 -3.67 -10.00 -14.80
C GLY A 167 -2.50 -10.35 -13.89
N GLU A 168 -1.44 -10.94 -14.41
CA GLU A 168 -0.22 -11.22 -13.66
C GLU A 168 0.65 -9.98 -13.50
N SER A 169 1.50 -9.98 -12.49
CA SER A 169 2.42 -8.87 -12.19
C SER A 169 3.54 -9.33 -11.28
N LEU A 170 4.63 -8.59 -11.25
CA LEU A 170 5.62 -8.67 -10.18
C LEU A 170 5.22 -7.68 -9.08
N TYR A 171 4.85 -8.19 -7.90
CA TYR A 171 4.59 -7.37 -6.73
C TYR A 171 5.89 -6.99 -6.04
N LEU A 172 6.11 -5.70 -5.86
CA LEU A 172 7.26 -5.13 -5.16
C LEU A 172 6.84 -4.68 -3.78
N ARG A 173 7.60 -5.06 -2.74
CA ARG A 173 7.38 -4.73 -1.34
C ARG A 173 8.54 -3.90 -0.79
N PRO A 174 8.57 -2.58 -1.01
CA PRO A 174 9.44 -1.69 -0.26
C PRO A 174 9.03 -1.65 1.21
N PHE A 175 10.02 -1.70 2.13
CA PHE A 175 9.77 -1.56 3.57
C PHE A 175 11.01 -1.03 4.28
N ALA A 176 10.80 -0.33 5.38
CA ALA A 176 11.88 0.17 6.22
C ALA A 176 11.57 -0.10 7.70
N PHE A 177 12.58 -0.44 8.48
CA PHE A 177 12.40 -0.77 9.89
C PHE A 177 13.60 -0.38 10.74
N ALA A 178 13.33 -0.13 12.02
CA ALA A 178 14.34 0.16 13.02
C ALA A 178 15.13 -1.09 13.40
N SER A 179 16.35 -1.24 12.89
CA SER A 179 17.24 -2.36 13.14
C SER A 179 18.20 -2.15 14.32
N ALA A 180 18.27 -0.91 14.85
CA ALA A 180 19.09 -0.58 16.01
C ALA A 180 18.70 -1.43 17.24
N ALA A 181 19.71 -1.95 17.94
CA ALA A 181 19.52 -2.82 19.11
C ALA A 181 19.44 -2.02 20.41
N PHE A 182 18.25 -1.87 20.97
CA PHE A 182 18.00 -1.23 22.27
C PHE A 182 16.59 -1.56 22.79
N LEU A 183 16.38 -1.41 24.11
CA LEU A 183 15.09 -1.67 24.76
C LEU A 183 14.39 -0.40 25.29
N GLY A 184 15.01 0.76 25.19
CA GLY A 184 14.39 2.02 25.58
C GLY A 184 13.45 2.55 24.48
N VAL A 185 12.31 3.14 24.83
CA VAL A 185 11.35 3.71 23.84
C VAL A 185 11.91 5.04 23.32
N ARG A 186 12.47 5.01 22.13
CA ARG A 186 13.00 6.18 21.40
C ARG A 186 13.09 5.91 19.90
N ALA A 187 13.22 6.97 19.10
CA ALA A 187 13.51 6.82 17.68
C ALA A 187 14.85 6.13 17.45
N ALA A 188 14.91 5.23 16.48
CA ALA A 188 16.12 4.47 16.17
C ALA A 188 17.23 5.32 15.56
N ASP A 189 18.47 4.85 15.77
CA ASP A 189 19.69 5.47 15.20
C ASP A 189 20.17 4.74 13.94
N VAL A 190 19.66 3.53 13.70
CA VAL A 190 19.93 2.72 12.51
C VAL A 190 18.61 2.18 11.99
N VAL A 191 18.40 2.35 10.69
CA VAL A 191 17.21 1.91 9.96
C VAL A 191 17.65 1.22 8.69
N ASP A 192 17.12 0.05 8.41
CA ASP A 192 17.32 -0.63 7.15
C ASP A 192 16.08 -0.47 6.26
N TYR A 193 16.32 -0.22 4.97
CA TYR A 193 15.34 -0.21 3.90
C TYR A 193 15.60 -1.36 2.96
N TYR A 194 14.53 -2.06 2.56
CA TYR A 194 14.60 -3.15 1.60
C TYR A 194 13.49 -3.04 0.56
N VAL A 195 13.72 -3.64 -0.60
CA VAL A 195 12.67 -4.00 -1.54
C VAL A 195 12.81 -5.48 -1.86
N ILE A 196 11.76 -6.26 -1.61
CA ILE A 196 11.64 -7.64 -2.06
C ILE A 196 10.58 -7.74 -3.15
N ALA A 197 10.65 -8.75 -3.99
CA ALA A 197 9.75 -8.92 -5.12
C ALA A 197 9.16 -10.35 -5.14
N SER A 198 7.88 -10.42 -5.55
CA SER A 198 7.13 -11.68 -5.62
C SER A 198 6.26 -11.70 -6.88
N PRO A 199 6.44 -12.65 -7.81
CA PRO A 199 5.50 -12.85 -8.90
C PRO A 199 4.11 -13.19 -8.35
N SER A 200 3.09 -12.57 -8.91
CA SER A 200 1.70 -12.73 -8.47
C SER A 200 0.80 -13.00 -9.64
N GLY A 201 -0.05 -13.99 -9.52
CA GLY A 201 -1.12 -14.30 -10.45
C GLY A 201 -2.23 -13.25 -10.45
N ALA A 202 -3.22 -13.45 -11.31
CA ALA A 202 -4.43 -12.64 -11.29
C ALA A 202 -5.12 -12.78 -9.92
N TYR A 203 -5.50 -11.65 -9.32
CA TYR A 203 -6.17 -11.66 -8.01
C TYR A 203 -7.49 -12.46 -8.03
N PHE A 204 -8.18 -12.44 -9.15
CA PHE A 204 -9.40 -13.21 -9.39
C PHE A 204 -9.17 -14.27 -10.46
N THR A 205 -9.02 -15.51 -10.06
CA THR A 205 -9.07 -16.66 -10.96
C THR A 205 -10.54 -16.97 -11.30
N GLY A 206 -11.01 -16.51 -12.46
CA GLY A 206 -12.40 -16.71 -12.89
C GLY A 206 -13.28 -15.47 -12.99
N GLY A 207 -12.67 -14.28 -13.08
CA GLY A 207 -13.34 -12.98 -13.27
C GLY A 207 -13.69 -12.27 -11.97
N LEU A 208 -14.22 -11.05 -12.09
CA LEU A 208 -14.66 -10.25 -10.95
C LEU A 208 -15.82 -10.93 -10.24
N LYS A 209 -15.64 -11.25 -8.96
CA LYS A 209 -16.69 -11.78 -8.09
C LYS A 209 -16.88 -10.81 -6.94
N PRO A 210 -18.14 -10.51 -6.57
CA PRO A 210 -18.39 -9.71 -5.37
C PRO A 210 -17.94 -10.49 -4.14
N ILE A 211 -17.44 -9.74 -3.16
CA ILE A 211 -17.05 -10.28 -1.85
C ILE A 211 -18.00 -9.78 -0.78
N SER A 212 -18.17 -10.59 0.26
CA SER A 212 -19.01 -10.26 1.42
C SER A 212 -18.22 -9.55 2.50
N ILE A 213 -18.85 -8.57 3.13
CA ILE A 213 -18.20 -7.68 4.12
C ILE A 213 -18.88 -7.84 5.48
N TRP A 214 -18.08 -8.07 6.51
CA TRP A 214 -18.47 -7.93 7.91
C TRP A 214 -18.10 -6.53 8.41
N VAL A 215 -19.08 -5.77 8.90
CA VAL A 215 -18.80 -4.48 9.55
C VAL A 215 -18.53 -4.72 11.02
N SER A 216 -17.30 -4.45 11.47
CA SER A 216 -16.91 -4.57 12.88
C SER A 216 -17.58 -3.49 13.72
N GLN A 217 -18.20 -3.90 14.83
CA GLN A 217 -18.82 -2.99 15.81
C GLN A 217 -18.02 -2.94 17.13
N SER A 218 -16.98 -3.75 17.26
CA SER A 218 -16.20 -3.89 18.49
C SER A 218 -14.76 -3.44 18.35
N TYR A 219 -14.26 -3.37 17.11
CA TYR A 219 -12.86 -3.03 16.84
C TYR A 219 -12.78 -1.92 15.82
N HIS A 220 -11.81 -1.03 16.01
CA HIS A 220 -11.47 0.04 15.07
C HIS A 220 -10.10 -0.26 14.44
N ARG A 221 -9.93 0.10 13.18
CA ARG A 221 -8.65 -0.07 12.48
C ARG A 221 -7.58 0.89 13.03
N ALA A 222 -7.99 2.11 13.33
CA ALA A 222 -7.12 3.16 13.83
C ALA A 222 -7.93 4.19 14.61
N GLY A 223 -7.28 4.82 15.60
CA GLY A 223 -7.85 5.91 16.36
C GLY A 223 -7.38 7.28 15.88
N ARG A 224 -8.15 8.31 16.21
CA ARG A 224 -7.84 9.71 15.90
C ARG A 224 -6.48 10.13 16.49
N GLY A 225 -5.62 10.73 15.66
CA GLY A 225 -4.24 11.07 16.05
C GLY A 225 -3.28 9.88 16.13
N GLY A 226 -3.77 8.66 15.84
CA GLY A 226 -2.99 7.43 15.76
C GLY A 226 -2.18 7.32 14.45
N THR A 227 -2.00 6.09 13.98
CA THR A 227 -1.16 5.75 12.82
C THR A 227 -1.97 5.42 11.56
N GLY A 228 -3.29 5.63 11.55
CA GLY A 228 -4.19 5.17 10.48
C GLY A 228 -3.81 5.63 9.07
N PHE A 229 -3.31 6.85 8.92
CA PHE A 229 -2.86 7.40 7.64
C PHE A 229 -1.45 6.95 7.23
N ALA A 230 -0.69 6.31 8.14
CA ALA A 230 0.62 5.74 7.85
C ALA A 230 0.49 4.27 7.44
N LYS A 231 1.30 3.82 6.50
CA LYS A 231 1.33 2.42 6.07
C LYS A 231 2.35 1.66 6.91
N THR A 232 1.90 1.20 8.10
CA THR A 232 2.70 0.51 9.12
C THR A 232 2.02 -0.79 9.56
N GLY A 233 2.79 -1.83 9.88
CA GLY A 233 2.29 -3.16 10.23
C GLY A 233 1.36 -3.19 11.43
N GLY A 234 1.51 -2.26 12.38
CA GLY A 234 0.62 -2.16 13.53
C GLY A 234 -0.86 -1.98 13.16
N ASN A 235 -1.16 -1.20 12.09
CA ASN A 235 -2.53 -1.04 11.60
C ASN A 235 -3.07 -2.34 10.98
N TYR A 236 -2.21 -3.16 10.39
CA TYR A 236 -2.59 -4.46 9.82
C TYR A 236 -2.72 -5.52 10.91
N ALA A 237 -1.81 -5.53 11.87
CA ALA A 237 -1.89 -6.44 13.02
C ALA A 237 -3.20 -6.25 13.80
N SER A 238 -3.66 -5.01 14.01
CA SER A 238 -4.93 -4.72 14.68
C SER A 238 -6.16 -5.23 13.92
N SER A 239 -6.05 -5.45 12.61
CA SER A 239 -7.14 -5.96 11.79
C SER A 239 -7.22 -7.50 11.73
N LEU A 240 -6.24 -8.24 12.25
CA LEU A 240 -6.19 -9.70 12.11
C LEU A 240 -7.34 -10.39 12.85
N LEU A 241 -7.56 -10.07 14.11
CA LEU A 241 -8.67 -10.66 14.87
C LEU A 241 -10.05 -10.31 14.28
N PRO A 242 -10.37 -9.04 13.95
CA PRO A 242 -11.61 -8.72 13.25
C PRO A 242 -11.76 -9.44 11.90
N GLN A 243 -10.66 -9.70 11.18
CA GLN A 243 -10.70 -10.47 9.93
C GLN A 243 -11.03 -11.95 10.18
N GLU A 244 -10.50 -12.56 11.25
CA GLU A 244 -10.88 -13.92 11.66
C GLU A 244 -12.35 -13.99 12.06
N GLU A 245 -12.88 -13.00 12.76
CA GLU A 245 -14.30 -12.91 13.11
C GLU A 245 -15.18 -12.79 11.86
N ALA A 246 -14.76 -11.99 10.86
CA ALA A 246 -15.45 -11.88 9.58
C ALA A 246 -15.48 -13.25 8.86
N ALA A 247 -14.35 -13.95 8.80
CA ALA A 247 -14.25 -15.27 8.20
C ALA A 247 -15.12 -16.30 8.92
N ALA A 248 -15.17 -16.28 10.27
CA ALA A 248 -16.05 -17.16 11.05
C ALA A 248 -17.54 -16.91 10.80
N LYS A 249 -17.91 -15.72 10.32
CA LYS A 249 -19.28 -15.36 9.89
C LYS A 249 -19.53 -15.62 8.39
N GLY A 250 -18.57 -16.19 7.69
CA GLY A 250 -18.66 -16.46 6.25
C GLY A 250 -18.46 -15.23 5.37
N CYS A 251 -17.88 -14.15 5.91
CA CYS A 251 -17.54 -12.94 5.18
C CYS A 251 -16.07 -12.95 4.73
N ASP A 252 -15.81 -12.36 3.57
CA ASP A 252 -14.47 -12.37 2.97
C ASP A 252 -13.56 -11.29 3.56
N GLN A 253 -14.12 -10.16 4.00
CA GLN A 253 -13.37 -9.01 4.51
C GLN A 253 -14.10 -8.32 5.65
N VAL A 254 -13.31 -7.63 6.50
CA VAL A 254 -13.82 -6.73 7.54
C VAL A 254 -13.81 -5.28 7.07
N CYS A 255 -14.87 -4.54 7.37
CA CYS A 255 -14.95 -3.09 7.25
C CYS A 255 -14.98 -2.46 8.64
N PHE A 256 -14.33 -1.33 8.79
CA PHE A 256 -14.24 -0.62 10.07
C PHE A 256 -15.06 0.66 10.07
N LEU A 257 -15.56 1.01 11.25
CA LEU A 257 -16.20 2.28 11.55
C LEU A 257 -15.22 3.20 12.30
N ASP A 258 -15.52 4.50 12.31
CA ASP A 258 -14.74 5.50 13.02
C ASP A 258 -14.77 5.29 14.55
N ASP A 259 -13.65 5.60 15.21
CA ASP A 259 -13.44 5.43 16.65
C ASP A 259 -14.21 6.45 17.53
N VAL A 260 -14.82 7.48 16.94
CA VAL A 260 -15.47 8.57 17.68
C VAL A 260 -16.97 8.38 17.78
N THR A 261 -17.62 8.07 16.66
CA THR A 261 -19.08 7.93 16.60
C THR A 261 -19.54 6.49 16.44
N GLU A 262 -18.63 5.59 16.03
CA GLU A 262 -18.92 4.17 15.74
C GLU A 262 -20.01 3.99 14.66
N ARG A 263 -20.19 4.99 13.80
CA ARG A 263 -21.26 5.05 12.82
C ARG A 263 -20.76 5.28 11.39
N ASN A 264 -19.62 5.96 11.24
CA ASN A 264 -19.13 6.37 9.96
C ASN A 264 -18.21 5.29 9.38
N LEU A 265 -18.41 4.92 8.12
CA LEU A 265 -17.53 4.02 7.39
C LEU A 265 -16.16 4.65 7.23
N GLU A 266 -15.12 3.86 7.45
CA GLU A 266 -13.75 4.24 7.16
C GLU A 266 -13.20 3.46 5.97
N GLU A 267 -12.60 2.32 6.19
CA GLU A 267 -12.04 1.46 5.15
C GLU A 267 -12.07 -0.02 5.58
N LEU A 268 -11.78 -0.92 4.65
CA LEU A 268 -11.58 -2.34 4.94
C LEU A 268 -10.19 -2.55 5.55
N GLY A 269 -9.89 -3.76 5.98
CA GLY A 269 -8.58 -4.11 6.55
C GLY A 269 -7.37 -3.64 5.72
N GLY A 270 -7.46 -3.65 4.41
CA GLY A 270 -6.38 -3.26 3.50
C GLY A 270 -6.82 -2.53 2.22
N MET A 271 -8.07 -2.08 2.12
CA MET A 271 -8.64 -1.46 0.91
C MET A 271 -9.55 -0.29 1.27
N ASN A 272 -9.56 0.75 0.42
CA ASN A 272 -10.53 1.83 0.52
C ASN A 272 -11.88 1.40 -0.09
N ILE A 273 -12.96 2.08 0.30
CA ILE A 273 -14.33 1.80 -0.16
C ILE A 273 -14.87 2.95 -1.01
N MET A 274 -15.66 2.61 -2.02
CA MET A 274 -16.36 3.53 -2.92
C MET A 274 -17.82 3.09 -3.07
N VAL A 275 -18.72 4.07 -3.17
CA VAL A 275 -20.16 3.87 -3.33
C VAL A 275 -20.61 4.61 -4.58
N VAL A 276 -21.36 3.95 -5.46
CA VAL A 276 -21.91 4.53 -6.68
C VAL A 276 -23.41 4.70 -6.52
N ASP A 277 -23.86 5.94 -6.59
CA ASP A 277 -25.28 6.27 -6.50
C ASP A 277 -26.00 6.10 -7.86
N ASP A 278 -27.33 6.10 -7.85
CA ASP A 278 -28.17 5.88 -9.03
C ASP A 278 -28.07 7.02 -10.06
N ASP A 279 -27.68 8.23 -9.63
CA ASP A 279 -27.40 9.38 -10.50
C ASP A 279 -25.98 9.36 -11.09
N GLY A 280 -25.16 8.35 -10.76
CA GLY A 280 -23.78 8.18 -11.19
C GLY A 280 -22.76 8.98 -10.38
N THR A 281 -23.17 9.61 -9.27
CA THR A 281 -22.26 10.19 -8.28
C THR A 281 -21.47 9.08 -7.59
N VAL A 282 -20.16 9.25 -7.41
CA VAL A 282 -19.31 8.32 -6.66
C VAL A 282 -18.91 8.94 -5.33
N ARG A 283 -19.29 8.30 -4.23
CA ARG A 283 -18.95 8.73 -2.87
C ARG A 283 -17.85 7.84 -2.30
N THR A 284 -16.98 8.41 -1.50
CA THR A 284 -15.97 7.67 -0.71
C THR A 284 -15.75 8.37 0.63
N PRO A 285 -15.43 7.63 1.70
CA PRO A 285 -15.09 8.24 2.98
C PRO A 285 -13.96 9.27 2.82
N ARG A 286 -14.16 10.46 3.43
CA ARG A 286 -13.13 11.50 3.46
C ARG A 286 -11.94 11.08 4.31
N LEU A 287 -10.77 11.57 3.97
CA LEU A 287 -9.55 11.29 4.74
C LEU A 287 -9.59 12.07 6.07
N THR A 288 -9.73 11.35 7.17
CA THR A 288 -9.86 11.89 8.53
C THR A 288 -8.56 11.80 9.33
N GLY A 289 -7.51 11.18 8.76
CA GLY A 289 -6.27 10.86 9.46
C GLY A 289 -6.28 9.45 10.07
N THR A 290 -7.39 8.75 10.03
CA THR A 290 -7.54 7.34 10.41
C THR A 290 -7.58 6.41 9.20
N ILE A 291 -7.83 6.95 8.00
CA ILE A 291 -7.92 6.25 6.72
C ILE A 291 -6.61 6.41 5.94
N LEU A 292 -6.14 5.31 5.34
CA LEU A 292 -4.98 5.37 4.45
C LEU A 292 -5.34 6.05 3.12
N GLU A 293 -4.56 7.04 2.71
CA GLU A 293 -4.67 7.63 1.38
C GLU A 293 -4.15 6.65 0.32
N GLY A 294 -5.09 5.85 -0.25
CA GLY A 294 -4.76 4.80 -1.20
C GLY A 294 -4.35 5.36 -2.57
N SER A 295 -3.27 4.81 -3.18
CA SER A 295 -2.85 5.21 -4.53
C SER A 295 -3.90 4.85 -5.58
N THR A 296 -4.56 3.69 -5.45
CA THR A 296 -5.67 3.27 -6.31
C THR A 296 -6.90 4.17 -6.09
N ARG A 297 -7.25 4.48 -4.81
CA ARG A 297 -8.31 5.45 -4.49
C ARG A 297 -8.06 6.80 -5.18
N SER A 298 -6.88 7.36 -5.03
CA SER A 298 -6.48 8.63 -5.65
C SER A 298 -6.54 8.56 -7.19
N ALA A 299 -6.14 7.44 -7.79
CA ALA A 299 -6.21 7.24 -9.24
C ALA A 299 -7.66 7.18 -9.74
N ILE A 300 -8.53 6.43 -9.05
CA ILE A 300 -9.96 6.32 -9.40
C ILE A 300 -10.63 7.68 -9.31
N ILE A 301 -10.42 8.44 -8.21
CA ILE A 301 -10.97 9.80 -8.06
C ILE A 301 -10.54 10.68 -9.25
N ARG A 302 -9.26 10.64 -9.62
CA ARG A 302 -8.73 11.41 -10.74
C ARG A 302 -9.36 11.00 -12.06
N LEU A 303 -9.40 9.71 -12.38
CA LEU A 303 -9.97 9.18 -13.61
C LEU A 303 -11.45 9.55 -13.75
N LEU A 304 -12.23 9.41 -12.69
CA LEU A 304 -13.65 9.75 -12.69
C LEU A 304 -13.86 11.25 -12.86
N THR A 305 -13.07 12.08 -12.19
CA THR A 305 -13.14 13.54 -12.31
C THR A 305 -12.77 14.00 -13.73
N ASP A 306 -11.70 13.44 -14.31
CA ASP A 306 -11.28 13.75 -15.69
C ASP A 306 -12.32 13.28 -16.72
N ALA A 307 -13.09 12.22 -16.41
CA ALA A 307 -14.23 11.76 -17.20
C ALA A 307 -15.53 12.59 -16.96
N GLY A 308 -15.47 13.68 -16.20
CA GLY A 308 -16.63 14.53 -15.90
C GLY A 308 -17.64 13.91 -14.94
N ARG A 309 -17.27 12.85 -14.21
CA ARG A 309 -18.12 12.25 -13.18
C ARG A 309 -18.02 13.03 -11.87
N ARG A 310 -19.15 13.14 -11.16
CA ARG A 310 -19.16 13.72 -9.83
C ARG A 310 -18.57 12.76 -8.82
N VAL A 311 -17.51 13.19 -8.12
CA VAL A 311 -16.92 12.43 -7.02
C VAL A 311 -17.03 13.26 -5.74
N VAL A 312 -17.47 12.64 -4.65
CA VAL A 312 -17.68 13.29 -3.37
C VAL A 312 -16.92 12.52 -2.28
N GLU A 313 -16.02 13.22 -1.62
CA GLU A 313 -15.36 12.73 -0.41
C GLU A 313 -16.16 13.18 0.81
N ASP A 314 -16.91 12.27 1.42
CA ASP A 314 -17.92 12.62 2.43
C ASP A 314 -17.86 11.70 3.66
N THR A 315 -18.66 12.03 4.65
CA THR A 315 -18.99 11.16 5.77
C THR A 315 -20.14 10.24 5.34
N ILE A 316 -19.89 8.93 5.32
CA ILE A 316 -20.87 7.91 4.96
C ILE A 316 -21.20 7.13 6.22
N THR A 317 -22.41 7.27 6.74
CA THR A 317 -22.84 6.47 7.90
C THR A 317 -23.27 5.08 7.44
N LEU A 318 -23.04 4.06 8.27
CA LEU A 318 -23.48 2.69 7.99
C LEU A 318 -25.00 2.63 7.81
N GLU A 319 -25.77 3.25 8.71
CA GLU A 319 -27.23 3.30 8.63
C GLU A 319 -27.69 3.93 7.31
N GLY A 320 -27.16 5.11 6.96
CA GLY A 320 -27.51 5.78 5.71
C GLY A 320 -27.13 4.98 4.46
N LEU A 321 -25.99 4.28 4.48
CA LEU A 321 -25.61 3.39 3.37
C LEU A 321 -26.61 2.24 3.22
N LEU A 322 -27.04 1.60 4.32
CA LEU A 322 -28.01 0.51 4.28
C LEU A 322 -29.39 0.98 3.78
N GLU A 323 -29.84 2.18 4.22
CA GLU A 323 -31.06 2.80 3.69
C GLU A 323 -30.98 3.10 2.21
N ASP A 324 -29.83 3.64 1.76
CA ASP A 324 -29.58 3.97 0.34
C ASP A 324 -29.55 2.72 -0.53
N ILE A 325 -28.98 1.60 -0.05
CA ILE A 325 -29.00 0.31 -0.71
C ILE A 325 -30.47 -0.20 -0.78
N GLY A 326 -31.19 -0.19 0.34
CA GLY A 326 -32.57 -0.69 0.43
C GLY A 326 -33.55 0.09 -0.44
N SER A 327 -33.34 1.39 -0.64
CA SER A 327 -34.16 2.25 -1.51
C SER A 327 -33.77 2.17 -2.99
N GLY A 328 -32.64 1.53 -3.33
CA GLY A 328 -32.09 1.48 -4.70
C GLY A 328 -31.37 2.76 -5.12
N ARG A 329 -31.10 3.70 -4.19
CA ARG A 329 -30.29 4.89 -4.46
C ARG A 329 -28.81 4.54 -4.66
N VAL A 330 -28.31 3.48 -4.04
CA VAL A 330 -26.98 2.93 -4.30
C VAL A 330 -27.09 1.82 -5.33
N ARG A 331 -26.28 1.90 -6.39
CA ARG A 331 -26.18 0.94 -7.47
C ARG A 331 -25.07 -0.07 -7.26
N GLU A 332 -23.91 0.42 -6.77
CA GLU A 332 -22.73 -0.41 -6.57
C GLU A 332 -21.97 0.05 -5.33
N VAL A 333 -21.35 -0.90 -4.67
CA VAL A 333 -20.32 -0.66 -3.66
C VAL A 333 -19.10 -1.47 -4.07
N PHE A 334 -17.92 -0.87 -4.03
CA PHE A 334 -16.68 -1.59 -4.34
C PHE A 334 -15.51 -1.15 -3.47
N ALA A 335 -14.58 -2.06 -3.26
CA ALA A 335 -13.31 -1.79 -2.60
C ALA A 335 -12.21 -1.60 -3.63
N CYS A 336 -11.16 -0.84 -3.28
CA CYS A 336 -10.02 -0.64 -4.15
C CYS A 336 -8.69 -0.62 -3.37
N GLY A 337 -7.65 -1.21 -3.98
CA GLY A 337 -6.31 -1.29 -3.41
C GLY A 337 -5.30 -1.86 -4.40
N THR A 338 -3.99 -1.75 -4.13
CA THR A 338 -2.94 -2.17 -5.07
C THR A 338 -2.99 -3.67 -5.40
N ALA A 339 -3.32 -4.53 -4.44
CA ALA A 339 -3.33 -5.98 -4.65
C ALA A 339 -4.50 -6.41 -5.56
N ALA A 340 -5.72 -6.00 -5.23
CA ALA A 340 -6.95 -6.43 -5.89
C ALA A 340 -7.42 -5.49 -7.01
N VAL A 341 -6.87 -4.28 -7.08
CA VAL A 341 -7.24 -3.16 -7.95
C VAL A 341 -8.66 -2.67 -7.65
N VAL A 342 -9.71 -3.34 -8.10
CA VAL A 342 -11.11 -3.05 -7.82
C VAL A 342 -11.85 -4.36 -7.55
N VAL A 343 -12.66 -4.39 -6.49
CA VAL A 343 -13.44 -5.55 -6.04
C VAL A 343 -14.86 -5.12 -5.75
N PRO A 344 -15.89 -5.67 -6.41
CA PRO A 344 -17.30 -5.44 -6.04
C PRO A 344 -17.59 -5.99 -4.64
N LEU A 345 -18.49 -5.35 -3.93
CA LEU A 345 -18.97 -5.76 -2.61
C LEU A 345 -20.44 -6.19 -2.67
#